data_e80d61903f1f1e546de322114f392614
#
_entry.id   e80d61903f1f1e546de322114f392614
#
_cell.length_a   1.000
_cell.length_b   1.000
_cell.length_c   1.000
_cell.angle_alpha   90.00
_cell.angle_beta   90.00
_cell.angle_gamma   90.00
#
_symmetry.space_group_name_H-M   'P 1'
#
loop_
_entity.id
_entity.type
_entity.pdbx_description
1 polymer ?
#
loop_
_entity_poly.entity_id
_entity_poly.type
_entity_poly.pdbx_seq_one_letter_code
_entity_poly.pdbx_strand_id
1 'polypeptide(L)'
;MRYKTKYLWFSKTIMAVLLFLLLSGTGLADEITVLDPQYEAFVLAEDTPMAGCNGAVIGADGALYVVHTGTGMVTRIDLKTMQAAPAFAPYAGLSITDDITSDNKGNLYITGTTPLVGEVYRISPNGMKKVIAKGLIAPNGIQYNPRTGRLFVTECFQANRVFEIDPAGVKEPRLMIKENVIAVPEGFDFDRETDDLIVPDLGTGKILRIHPDTAAITTIAEKFVTPIALKVGPDNMAYIVELATGGVYRMSLDGQKREKLAQIMPGLDNLAITQEGRLFVTSFWDATIFEVATDGSGKYQTLFPMGPNQLLGIALAGDKIWVADAIMIRGLEHRAYVKTKLNAWATSGMPLPLGLAAGPAGQLFWPDCIHGAVAIGNPATGEFKPVAGELDRPMAVFMDPSGAMLYVAEYGNGQVTEVSLTDGAKKVVAAGLAGPVALTIIDGKLYVAETKAGRISKVDPATGDQEVFCAGVAGKPNAVGNDGSGNLLFLDGGGQKLYRLNTRNMALSVVAEDLPVGYSTLGGYPPTEFPWPMAVGSTGDIYLATLNRGMIILQKK
;
A
#
# COMPACT_ATOMS: atom_id res chain seq x y z
N MET A 1 0.87 8.82 31.90
CA MET A 1 2.31 8.50 32.02
C MET A 1 2.91 8.76 30.65
N ARG A 2 3.77 9.78 30.49
CA ARG A 2 4.40 10.06 29.17
C ARG A 2 5.49 9.06 28.93
N TYR A 3 5.44 8.36 27.81
CA TYR A 3 6.38 7.29 27.45
C TYR A 3 7.58 7.85 26.71
N LYS A 4 8.79 7.52 27.19
CA LYS A 4 10.03 7.65 26.42
C LYS A 4 10.35 6.29 25.83
N THR A 5 10.43 6.19 24.51
CA THR A 5 10.78 4.98 23.78
C THR A 5 12.05 4.38 24.34
N LYS A 6 11.96 3.28 25.07
CA LYS A 6 13.12 2.51 25.51
C LYS A 6 13.44 1.45 24.45
N TYR A 7 14.61 1.55 23.89
CA TYR A 7 15.17 0.52 23.02
C TYR A 7 15.74 -0.62 23.90
N LEU A 8 15.33 -1.85 23.63
CA LEU A 8 15.97 -3.02 24.21
C LEU A 8 17.36 -3.22 23.57
N TRP A 9 18.41 -2.97 24.34
CA TRP A 9 19.82 -3.08 23.92
C TRP A 9 20.45 -4.38 24.42
N PHE A 10 21.10 -5.10 23.52
CA PHE A 10 22.17 -6.03 23.84
C PHE A 10 23.51 -5.45 23.35
N SER A 11 24.46 -5.39 24.31
CA SER A 11 25.92 -5.19 24.20
C SER A 11 26.50 -3.79 23.86
N LYS A 12 27.43 -3.38 24.71
CA LYS A 12 28.06 -2.06 24.86
C LYS A 12 29.10 -1.65 23.81
N THR A 13 29.16 -2.23 22.61
CA THR A 13 30.30 -2.00 21.68
C THR A 13 29.93 -1.24 20.39
N ILE A 14 28.71 -0.71 20.25
CA ILE A 14 28.27 0.06 19.04
C ILE A 14 27.86 1.49 19.42
N MET A 15 28.51 2.10 20.40
CA MET A 15 28.12 3.45 20.87
C MET A 15 28.78 4.60 20.08
N ALA A 16 29.62 4.33 19.09
CA ALA A 16 30.36 5.39 18.37
C ALA A 16 29.85 5.70 16.96
N VAL A 17 28.92 4.92 16.39
CA VAL A 17 28.37 5.15 15.03
C VAL A 17 26.94 5.74 15.08
N LEU A 18 26.29 5.72 16.22
CA LEU A 18 24.88 6.16 16.38
C LEU A 18 24.70 7.66 16.69
N LEU A 19 25.76 8.43 16.87
CA LEU A 19 25.65 9.87 17.14
C LEU A 19 25.45 10.73 15.88
N PHE A 20 25.54 10.14 14.68
CA PHE A 20 25.35 10.85 13.41
C PHE A 20 23.97 10.63 12.75
N LEU A 21 23.12 9.77 13.31
CA LEU A 21 21.77 9.45 12.76
C LEU A 21 20.62 10.12 13.52
N LEU A 22 20.90 10.97 14.51
CA LEU A 22 19.88 11.60 15.36
C LEU A 22 19.40 12.97 14.87
N LEU A 23 19.75 13.41 13.66
CA LEU A 23 19.39 14.77 13.17
C LEU A 23 18.70 14.83 11.81
N SER A 24 18.12 13.75 11.31
CA SER A 24 17.42 13.82 10.03
C SER A 24 16.16 12.95 9.97
N GLY A 25 15.22 13.23 10.82
CA GLY A 25 13.92 12.56 10.82
C GLY A 25 12.99 13.28 11.76
N THR A 26 12.51 14.47 11.38
CA THR A 26 11.29 15.01 12.01
C THR A 26 10.06 14.34 11.39
N GLY A 27 9.98 13.05 11.45
CA GLY A 27 8.70 12.37 11.61
C GLY A 27 8.36 12.57 13.08
N LEU A 28 7.32 13.33 13.37
CA LEU A 28 6.71 13.43 14.68
C LEU A 28 6.33 11.99 15.09
N ALA A 29 7.21 11.32 15.83
CA ALA A 29 6.81 10.23 16.69
C ALA A 29 5.97 10.89 17.76
N ASP A 30 4.66 11.04 17.52
CA ASP A 30 3.73 11.45 18.55
C ASP A 30 3.93 10.50 19.71
N GLU A 31 4.20 11.05 20.91
CA GLU A 31 4.48 10.23 22.10
C GLU A 31 3.20 9.46 22.44
N ILE A 32 3.18 8.15 22.21
CA ILE A 32 2.07 7.27 22.59
C ILE A 32 1.85 7.40 24.11
N THR A 33 0.66 7.74 24.51
CA THR A 33 0.28 7.84 25.92
C THR A 33 -0.38 6.54 26.37
N VAL A 34 0.37 5.68 27.08
CA VAL A 34 -0.17 4.46 27.72
C VAL A 34 -0.77 4.82 29.05
N LEU A 35 -2.10 4.68 29.19
CA LEU A 35 -2.86 5.00 30.39
C LEU A 35 -3.07 3.79 31.30
N ASP A 36 -3.14 2.58 30.74
CA ASP A 36 -3.27 1.37 31.52
C ASP A 36 -1.89 0.89 32.04
N PRO A 37 -1.68 0.86 33.37
CA PRO A 37 -0.37 0.50 33.94
C PRO A 37 0.03 -0.96 33.70
N GLN A 38 -0.88 -1.80 33.22
CA GLN A 38 -0.57 -3.20 32.86
C GLN A 38 0.20 -3.30 31.55
N TYR A 39 0.30 -2.22 30.77
CA TYR A 39 0.99 -2.23 29.48
C TYR A 39 2.21 -1.31 29.45
N GLU A 40 3.10 -1.63 28.55
CA GLU A 40 4.22 -0.79 28.13
C GLU A 40 4.31 -0.86 26.59
N ALA A 41 4.52 0.29 25.93
CA ALA A 41 4.58 0.38 24.49
C ALA A 41 6.01 0.24 23.96
N PHE A 42 6.19 -0.50 22.88
CA PHE A 42 7.47 -0.65 22.18
C PHE A 42 7.25 -0.55 20.67
N VAL A 43 8.25 -0.02 19.95
CA VAL A 43 8.32 -0.14 18.50
C VAL A 43 8.80 -1.56 18.16
N LEU A 44 7.97 -2.31 17.46
CA LEU A 44 8.26 -3.68 17.05
C LEU A 44 8.93 -3.71 15.65
N ALA A 45 8.48 -2.85 14.75
CA ALA A 45 9.12 -2.62 13.47
C ALA A 45 9.07 -1.13 13.13
N GLU A 46 10.19 -0.61 12.62
CA GLU A 46 10.32 0.80 12.25
C GLU A 46 9.50 1.13 11.00
N ASP A 47 9.09 2.38 10.93
CA ASP A 47 8.45 2.93 9.74
C ASP A 47 9.46 3.06 8.57
N THR A 48 8.96 3.00 7.34
CA THR A 48 9.75 3.33 6.16
C THR A 48 9.31 4.67 5.56
N PRO A 49 10.24 5.59 5.30
CA PRO A 49 9.88 6.87 4.68
C PRO A 49 9.42 6.74 3.23
N MET A 50 9.66 5.57 2.61
CA MET A 50 9.34 5.30 1.21
C MET A 50 8.10 4.42 1.04
N ALA A 51 7.31 4.26 2.08
CA ALA A 51 6.08 3.47 2.01
C ALA A 51 5.15 3.96 0.90
N GLY A 52 4.77 3.05 -0.02
CA GLY A 52 3.95 3.37 -1.19
C GLY A 52 4.68 4.11 -2.31
N CYS A 53 6.02 4.19 -2.29
CA CYS A 53 6.77 4.84 -3.37
C CYS A 53 6.48 4.16 -4.71
N ASN A 54 6.09 4.98 -5.68
CA ASN A 54 5.73 4.54 -7.03
C ASN A 54 6.43 5.43 -8.06
N GLY A 55 5.75 6.33 -8.72
CA GLY A 55 6.32 7.24 -9.71
C GLY A 55 7.45 8.11 -9.20
N ALA A 56 8.45 8.34 -10.04
CA ALA A 56 9.65 9.11 -9.71
C ALA A 56 10.08 10.04 -10.85
N VAL A 57 10.52 11.26 -10.50
CA VAL A 57 11.03 12.23 -11.48
C VAL A 57 12.15 13.09 -10.90
N ILE A 58 13.10 13.47 -11.72
CA ILE A 58 14.05 14.55 -11.38
C ILE A 58 13.39 15.90 -11.66
N GLY A 59 13.19 16.69 -10.61
CA GLY A 59 12.61 18.01 -10.72
C GLY A 59 13.55 19.05 -11.33
N ALA A 60 13.03 20.23 -11.67
CA ALA A 60 13.81 21.33 -12.23
C ALA A 60 14.90 21.85 -11.27
N ASP A 61 14.78 21.58 -9.98
CA ASP A 61 15.77 21.89 -8.94
C ASP A 61 16.86 20.80 -8.78
N GLY A 62 16.81 19.74 -9.58
CA GLY A 62 17.72 18.60 -9.53
C GLY A 62 17.47 17.61 -8.40
N ALA A 63 16.42 17.78 -7.61
CA ALA A 63 16.02 16.82 -6.59
C ALA A 63 15.19 15.68 -7.20
N LEU A 64 15.19 14.52 -6.54
CA LEU A 64 14.31 13.41 -6.87
C LEU A 64 12.97 13.60 -6.14
N TYR A 65 11.87 13.60 -6.90
CA TYR A 65 10.51 13.62 -6.39
C TYR A 65 9.88 12.26 -6.57
N VAL A 66 9.22 11.77 -5.53
CA VAL A 66 8.57 10.45 -5.51
C VAL A 66 7.15 10.60 -5.00
N VAL A 67 6.19 10.03 -5.71
CA VAL A 67 4.81 9.93 -5.25
C VAL A 67 4.57 8.64 -4.48
N HIS A 68 3.63 8.67 -3.55
CA HIS A 68 3.29 7.56 -2.67
C HIS A 68 1.85 7.13 -2.85
N THR A 69 1.66 5.98 -3.47
CA THR A 69 0.35 5.34 -3.60
C THR A 69 -0.23 5.03 -2.23
N GLY A 70 -1.51 5.31 -2.04
CA GLY A 70 -2.23 5.08 -0.80
C GLY A 70 -2.21 6.24 0.19
N THR A 71 -1.25 7.17 0.11
CA THR A 71 -1.21 8.36 0.98
C THR A 71 -1.39 9.66 0.21
N GLY A 72 -1.15 9.66 -1.11
CA GLY A 72 -1.11 10.88 -1.93
C GLY A 72 0.02 11.85 -1.55
N MET A 73 1.00 11.37 -0.81
CA MET A 73 2.17 12.15 -0.43
C MET A 73 3.14 12.27 -1.60
N VAL A 74 3.88 13.37 -1.65
CA VAL A 74 5.04 13.55 -2.54
C VAL A 74 6.25 13.84 -1.68
N THR A 75 7.28 12.99 -1.80
CA THR A 75 8.55 13.17 -1.11
C THR A 75 9.57 13.81 -2.04
N ARG A 76 10.26 14.84 -1.58
CA ARG A 76 11.43 15.44 -2.21
C ARG A 76 12.69 14.91 -1.56
N ILE A 77 13.62 14.39 -2.36
CA ILE A 77 14.90 13.84 -1.91
C ILE A 77 16.02 14.70 -2.51
N ASP A 78 16.81 15.30 -1.65
CA ASP A 78 18.03 16.00 -2.07
C ASP A 78 19.11 14.96 -2.41
N LEU A 79 19.51 14.91 -3.68
CA LEU A 79 20.44 13.89 -4.18
C LEU A 79 21.92 14.09 -3.76
N LYS A 80 22.24 15.20 -3.08
CA LYS A 80 23.57 15.45 -2.53
C LYS A 80 23.67 14.99 -1.07
N THR A 81 22.62 15.25 -0.30
CA THR A 81 22.58 14.93 1.14
C THR A 81 21.83 13.65 1.44
N MET A 82 21.06 13.14 0.47
CA MET A 82 20.13 12.01 0.60
C MET A 82 19.02 12.22 1.66
N GLN A 83 18.78 13.49 2.00
CA GLN A 83 17.67 13.84 2.91
C GLN A 83 16.35 13.82 2.16
N ALA A 84 15.39 13.11 2.74
CA ALA A 84 14.01 13.01 2.27
C ALA A 84 13.09 13.87 3.15
N ALA A 85 12.22 14.65 2.54
CA ALA A 85 11.20 15.45 3.22
C ALA A 85 9.93 15.54 2.38
N PRO A 86 8.74 15.75 2.97
CA PRO A 86 7.55 16.05 2.21
C PRO A 86 7.78 17.26 1.30
N ALA A 87 7.47 17.12 0.00
CA ALA A 87 7.62 18.22 -0.96
C ALA A 87 6.58 19.34 -0.72
N PHE A 88 5.44 18.98 -0.14
CA PHE A 88 4.33 19.87 0.20
C PHE A 88 3.82 19.51 1.59
N ALA A 89 3.05 20.43 2.20
CA ALA A 89 2.33 20.11 3.43
C ALA A 89 1.55 18.80 3.24
N PRO A 90 1.58 17.87 4.18
CA PRO A 90 0.75 16.69 4.16
C PRO A 90 -0.70 17.16 3.96
N TYR A 91 -1.46 16.48 3.15
CA TYR A 91 -2.88 16.82 2.85
C TYR A 91 -3.11 17.84 1.73
N ALA A 92 -2.28 17.89 0.71
CA ALA A 92 -2.64 18.59 -0.54
C ALA A 92 -3.93 18.02 -1.19
N GLY A 93 -4.62 17.06 -0.51
CA GLY A 93 -5.86 16.41 -0.97
C GLY A 93 -5.65 15.73 -2.32
N LEU A 94 -4.49 15.11 -2.54
CA LEU A 94 -4.25 14.23 -3.67
C LEU A 94 -5.00 12.92 -3.40
N SER A 95 -5.65 12.40 -4.44
CA SER A 95 -6.15 11.02 -4.45
C SER A 95 -4.96 10.04 -4.47
N ILE A 96 -5.23 8.74 -4.48
CA ILE A 96 -4.18 7.72 -4.65
C ILE A 96 -3.35 8.09 -5.89
N THR A 97 -2.06 8.43 -5.67
CA THR A 97 -1.13 8.85 -6.73
C THR A 97 -0.40 7.65 -7.31
N ASP A 98 -0.09 7.71 -8.61
CA ASP A 98 0.61 6.64 -9.30
C ASP A 98 1.93 7.13 -9.91
N ASP A 99 1.91 8.01 -10.90
CA ASP A 99 3.12 8.50 -11.54
C ASP A 99 3.24 10.03 -11.49
N ILE A 100 4.45 10.54 -11.75
CA ILE A 100 4.81 11.95 -11.64
C ILE A 100 5.78 12.36 -12.76
N THR A 101 5.58 13.56 -13.28
CA THR A 101 6.53 14.23 -14.17
C THR A 101 6.68 15.70 -13.81
N SER A 102 7.71 16.38 -14.36
CA SER A 102 7.98 17.80 -14.10
C SER A 102 8.18 18.57 -15.39
N ASP A 103 7.85 19.89 -15.37
CA ASP A 103 8.25 20.80 -16.43
C ASP A 103 9.46 21.66 -16.03
N ASN A 104 10.00 22.41 -17.01
CA ASN A 104 11.16 23.28 -16.80
C ASN A 104 10.88 24.50 -15.88
N LYS A 105 9.61 24.71 -15.47
CA LYS A 105 9.18 25.79 -14.55
C LYS A 105 9.03 25.28 -13.13
N GLY A 106 9.30 23.99 -12.89
CA GLY A 106 9.17 23.34 -11.60
C GLY A 106 7.73 22.97 -11.23
N ASN A 107 6.77 23.00 -12.18
CA ASN A 107 5.47 22.39 -11.93
C ASN A 107 5.64 20.86 -11.94
N LEU A 108 4.92 20.21 -11.05
CA LEU A 108 4.77 18.76 -11.02
C LEU A 108 3.39 18.38 -11.56
N TYR A 109 3.36 17.36 -12.39
CA TYR A 109 2.14 16.76 -12.93
C TYR A 109 2.03 15.34 -12.39
N ILE A 110 0.88 15.01 -11.80
CA ILE A 110 0.70 13.77 -11.05
C ILE A 110 -0.61 13.12 -11.50
N THR A 111 -0.57 11.83 -11.77
CA THR A 111 -1.77 11.01 -11.97
C THR A 111 -2.35 10.63 -10.62
N GLY A 112 -3.67 10.78 -10.48
CA GLY A 112 -4.42 10.32 -9.32
C GLY A 112 -5.38 9.21 -9.72
N THR A 113 -5.17 8.04 -9.16
CA THR A 113 -6.00 6.86 -9.46
C THR A 113 -6.97 6.61 -8.33
N THR A 114 -8.26 6.60 -8.65
CA THR A 114 -9.28 5.97 -7.82
C THR A 114 -9.93 4.85 -8.64
N PRO A 115 -10.51 3.81 -8.02
CA PRO A 115 -11.15 2.73 -8.77
C PRO A 115 -12.28 3.17 -9.69
N LEU A 116 -12.79 4.41 -9.55
CA LEU A 116 -13.98 4.87 -10.26
C LEU A 116 -13.74 6.13 -11.11
N VAL A 117 -12.82 7.02 -10.73
CA VAL A 117 -12.55 8.28 -11.45
C VAL A 117 -11.10 8.67 -11.26
N GLY A 118 -10.37 8.82 -12.37
CA GLY A 118 -9.00 9.31 -12.37
C GLY A 118 -8.95 10.81 -12.69
N GLU A 119 -7.95 11.47 -12.09
CA GLU A 119 -7.65 12.89 -12.30
C GLU A 119 -6.16 13.08 -12.60
N VAL A 120 -5.83 14.19 -13.26
CA VAL A 120 -4.45 14.66 -13.38
C VAL A 120 -4.34 15.98 -12.65
N TYR A 121 -3.34 16.07 -11.80
CA TYR A 121 -3.05 17.27 -11.01
C TYR A 121 -1.82 17.98 -11.54
N ARG A 122 -1.86 19.31 -11.55
CA ARG A 122 -0.68 20.15 -11.62
C ARG A 122 -0.44 20.81 -10.27
N ILE A 123 0.77 20.68 -9.74
CA ILE A 123 1.20 21.35 -8.52
C ILE A 123 2.31 22.34 -8.89
N SER A 124 2.09 23.60 -8.63
CA SER A 124 3.08 24.66 -8.87
C SER A 124 4.18 24.68 -7.80
N PRO A 125 5.35 25.31 -8.04
CA PRO A 125 6.46 25.36 -7.08
C PRO A 125 6.09 25.91 -5.69
N ASN A 126 5.05 26.72 -5.59
CA ASN A 126 4.51 27.24 -4.33
C ASN A 126 3.48 26.31 -3.67
N GLY A 127 3.33 25.09 -4.15
CA GLY A 127 2.42 24.07 -3.59
C GLY A 127 0.94 24.22 -3.98
N MET A 128 0.56 25.16 -4.88
CA MET A 128 -0.82 25.27 -5.32
C MET A 128 -1.20 24.12 -6.25
N LYS A 129 -2.24 23.38 -5.88
CA LYS A 129 -2.80 22.27 -6.63
C LYS A 129 -3.92 22.74 -7.56
N LYS A 130 -3.88 22.28 -8.82
CA LYS A 130 -4.96 22.43 -9.81
C LYS A 130 -5.24 21.08 -10.44
N VAL A 131 -6.51 20.68 -10.52
CA VAL A 131 -6.94 19.56 -11.37
C VAL A 131 -6.95 20.05 -12.81
N ILE A 132 -6.23 19.37 -13.71
CA ILE A 132 -6.10 19.75 -15.13
C ILE A 132 -6.78 18.76 -16.06
N ALA A 133 -7.12 17.57 -15.60
CA ALA A 133 -7.95 16.61 -16.32
C ALA A 133 -8.77 15.78 -15.34
N LYS A 134 -9.96 15.33 -15.75
CA LYS A 134 -10.90 14.50 -14.99
C LYS A 134 -11.52 13.43 -15.89
N GLY A 135 -12.15 12.43 -15.28
CA GLY A 135 -12.92 11.41 -15.99
C GLY A 135 -12.06 10.37 -16.70
N LEU A 136 -10.79 10.28 -16.32
CA LEU A 136 -9.90 9.20 -16.74
C LEU A 136 -10.22 7.92 -15.95
N ILE A 137 -9.86 6.77 -16.51
CA ILE A 137 -10.04 5.47 -15.86
C ILE A 137 -8.66 4.91 -15.53
N ALA A 138 -8.33 4.83 -14.24
CA ALA A 138 -7.03 4.34 -13.77
C ALA A 138 -5.83 4.99 -14.52
N PRO A 139 -5.69 6.35 -14.53
CA PRO A 139 -4.54 7.00 -15.13
C PRO A 139 -3.29 6.60 -14.36
N ASN A 140 -2.28 6.13 -15.08
CA ASN A 140 -1.03 5.60 -14.54
C ASN A 140 0.15 6.44 -15.03
N GLY A 141 0.90 6.02 -16.05
CA GLY A 141 2.05 6.76 -16.54
C GLY A 141 1.74 8.17 -17.01
N ILE A 142 2.58 9.13 -16.65
CA ILE A 142 2.48 10.53 -17.07
C ILE A 142 3.84 11.07 -17.47
N GLN A 143 3.91 11.75 -18.61
CA GLN A 143 5.15 12.35 -19.04
C GLN A 143 4.94 13.68 -19.76
N TYR A 144 5.68 14.70 -19.31
CA TYR A 144 5.77 15.99 -19.94
C TYR A 144 6.97 16.04 -20.90
N ASN A 145 6.74 16.42 -22.15
CA ASN A 145 7.82 16.63 -23.10
C ASN A 145 8.32 18.09 -23.01
N PRO A 146 9.53 18.34 -22.47
CA PRO A 146 10.03 19.70 -22.25
C PRO A 146 10.36 20.44 -23.55
N ARG A 147 10.52 19.72 -24.68
CA ARG A 147 10.84 20.29 -25.99
C ARG A 147 9.59 20.83 -26.70
N THR A 148 8.46 20.11 -26.59
CA THR A 148 7.21 20.47 -27.28
C THR A 148 6.19 21.11 -26.36
N GLY A 149 6.36 20.99 -25.04
CA GLY A 149 5.41 21.46 -24.02
C GLY A 149 4.14 20.61 -23.91
N ARG A 150 4.16 19.40 -24.48
CA ARG A 150 3.02 18.47 -24.49
C ARG A 150 3.07 17.53 -23.30
N LEU A 151 1.91 17.16 -22.77
CA LEU A 151 1.74 16.26 -21.64
C LEU A 151 0.89 15.06 -22.07
N PHE A 152 1.34 13.86 -21.80
CA PHE A 152 0.62 12.62 -22.14
C PHE A 152 0.41 11.76 -20.89
N VAL A 153 -0.66 10.96 -20.93
CA VAL A 153 -1.05 10.05 -19.85
C VAL A 153 -1.48 8.72 -20.43
N THR A 154 -1.03 7.64 -19.82
CA THR A 154 -1.53 6.28 -20.08
C THR A 154 -2.60 5.91 -19.05
N GLU A 155 -3.61 5.16 -19.48
CA GLU A 155 -4.53 4.43 -18.61
C GLU A 155 -4.22 2.95 -18.71
N CYS A 156 -4.08 2.27 -17.58
CA CYS A 156 -3.74 0.85 -17.55
C CYS A 156 -4.84 -0.02 -16.94
N PHE A 157 -4.73 -1.34 -17.13
CA PHE A 157 -5.56 -2.42 -16.56
C PHE A 157 -7.05 -2.37 -16.90
N GLN A 158 -7.71 -1.23 -16.80
CA GLN A 158 -9.16 -1.14 -16.98
C GLN A 158 -9.57 -0.60 -18.35
N ALA A 159 -8.83 0.36 -18.89
CA ALA A 159 -9.18 1.02 -20.15
C ALA A 159 -8.05 0.95 -21.21
N ASN A 160 -6.80 0.90 -20.82
CA ASN A 160 -5.63 0.73 -21.70
C ASN A 160 -5.61 1.74 -22.86
N ARG A 161 -5.73 3.04 -22.54
CA ARG A 161 -5.78 4.15 -23.49
C ARG A 161 -4.58 5.07 -23.31
N VAL A 162 -4.34 5.94 -24.29
CA VAL A 162 -3.35 7.02 -24.19
C VAL A 162 -4.03 8.34 -24.53
N PHE A 163 -3.80 9.35 -23.69
CA PHE A 163 -4.35 10.69 -23.83
C PHE A 163 -3.25 11.74 -23.93
N GLU A 164 -3.52 12.82 -24.66
CA GLU A 164 -2.81 14.08 -24.53
C GLU A 164 -3.63 15.02 -23.65
N ILE A 165 -2.98 15.61 -22.65
CA ILE A 165 -3.59 16.49 -21.65
C ILE A 165 -3.06 17.91 -21.86
N ASP A 166 -3.92 18.91 -21.79
CA ASP A 166 -3.48 20.31 -21.75
C ASP A 166 -2.82 20.63 -20.40
N PRO A 167 -1.50 20.94 -20.34
CA PRO A 167 -0.82 21.26 -19.09
C PRO A 167 -1.40 22.46 -18.34
N ALA A 168 -2.12 23.35 -19.06
CA ALA A 168 -2.82 24.47 -18.44
C ALA A 168 -4.18 24.06 -17.85
N GLY A 169 -4.73 22.92 -18.27
CA GLY A 169 -6.05 22.44 -17.84
C GLY A 169 -7.18 23.38 -18.30
N VAL A 170 -7.14 23.79 -19.55
CA VAL A 170 -8.16 24.61 -20.21
C VAL A 170 -8.92 23.80 -21.26
N LYS A 171 -8.20 22.90 -21.94
CA LYS A 171 -8.78 22.01 -22.96
C LYS A 171 -9.10 20.65 -22.35
N GLU A 172 -10.12 19.99 -22.89
CA GLU A 172 -10.44 18.60 -22.53
C GLU A 172 -9.35 17.63 -22.99
N PRO A 173 -9.16 16.49 -22.29
CA PRO A 173 -8.24 15.44 -22.68
C PRO A 173 -8.51 14.94 -24.11
N ARG A 174 -7.47 14.89 -24.95
CA ARG A 174 -7.55 14.35 -26.30
C ARG A 174 -7.18 12.88 -26.30
N LEU A 175 -8.15 12.00 -26.61
CA LEU A 175 -7.88 10.58 -26.79
C LEU A 175 -6.96 10.39 -28.02
N MET A 176 -5.82 9.75 -27.80
CA MET A 176 -4.81 9.45 -28.82
C MET A 176 -4.85 7.98 -29.24
N ILE A 177 -4.82 7.06 -28.27
CA ILE A 177 -4.95 5.63 -28.50
C ILE A 177 -6.18 5.13 -27.75
N LYS A 178 -7.08 4.46 -28.48
CA LYS A 178 -8.31 3.87 -27.92
C LYS A 178 -8.06 2.51 -27.28
N GLU A 179 -9.04 2.03 -26.57
CA GLU A 179 -9.06 0.69 -25.96
C GLU A 179 -8.72 -0.44 -26.94
N ASN A 180 -8.14 -1.51 -26.44
CA ASN A 180 -7.80 -2.76 -27.17
C ASN A 180 -6.79 -2.58 -28.32
N VAL A 181 -5.97 -1.52 -28.32
CA VAL A 181 -4.88 -1.30 -29.26
C VAL A 181 -3.53 -1.62 -28.62
N ILE A 182 -3.36 -1.23 -27.37
CA ILE A 182 -2.22 -1.59 -26.50
C ILE A 182 -2.80 -2.41 -25.35
N ALA A 183 -2.09 -3.44 -24.92
CA ALA A 183 -2.66 -4.34 -23.90
C ALA A 183 -2.65 -3.72 -22.51
N VAL A 184 -1.49 -3.23 -22.03
CA VAL A 184 -1.35 -2.52 -20.73
C VAL A 184 -0.22 -1.51 -20.85
N PRO A 185 -0.49 -0.26 -21.32
CA PRO A 185 0.52 0.79 -21.41
C PRO A 185 0.85 1.34 -20.04
N GLU A 186 2.12 1.39 -19.70
CA GLU A 186 2.63 1.79 -18.39
C GLU A 186 3.48 3.08 -18.43
N GLY A 187 4.37 3.27 -17.46
CA GLY A 187 5.25 4.42 -17.35
C GLY A 187 6.19 4.57 -18.55
N PHE A 188 6.13 5.68 -19.26
CA PHE A 188 6.77 5.90 -20.56
C PHE A 188 7.64 7.16 -20.59
N ASP A 189 8.36 7.37 -21.71
CA ASP A 189 9.12 8.59 -21.98
C ASP A 189 9.15 8.88 -23.50
N PHE A 190 9.89 9.90 -23.89
CA PHE A 190 10.02 10.32 -25.29
C PHE A 190 11.41 10.03 -25.87
N ASP A 191 11.43 9.65 -27.13
CA ASP A 191 12.63 9.75 -27.95
C ASP A 191 13.01 11.23 -28.07
N ARG A 192 14.24 11.57 -27.65
CA ARG A 192 14.71 12.96 -27.59
C ARG A 192 14.94 13.60 -28.96
N GLU A 193 15.02 12.80 -30.01
CA GLU A 193 15.25 13.25 -31.40
C GLU A 193 13.93 13.44 -32.14
N THR A 194 12.97 12.52 -31.99
CA THR A 194 11.75 12.48 -32.78
C THR A 194 10.51 12.95 -32.04
N ASP A 195 10.53 13.04 -30.70
CA ASP A 195 9.39 13.27 -29.81
C ASP A 195 8.35 12.14 -29.79
N ASP A 196 8.65 10.99 -30.40
CA ASP A 196 7.80 9.82 -30.32
C ASP A 196 7.75 9.29 -28.87
N LEU A 197 6.57 8.84 -28.44
CA LEU A 197 6.42 8.17 -27.16
C LEU A 197 7.06 6.77 -27.25
N ILE A 198 7.86 6.43 -26.26
CA ILE A 198 8.42 5.09 -26.09
C ILE A 198 7.70 4.45 -24.90
N VAL A 199 6.82 3.50 -25.17
CA VAL A 199 5.84 2.98 -24.22
C VAL A 199 6.09 1.49 -23.98
N PRO A 200 6.33 1.07 -22.74
CA PRO A 200 6.31 -0.34 -22.39
C PRO A 200 4.85 -0.84 -22.37
N ASP A 201 4.61 -1.97 -23.01
CA ASP A 201 3.36 -2.70 -22.94
C ASP A 201 3.54 -3.91 -22.02
N LEU A 202 3.19 -3.75 -20.77
CA LEU A 202 3.33 -4.77 -19.73
C LEU A 202 2.57 -6.05 -20.08
N GLY A 203 1.39 -5.91 -20.71
CA GLY A 203 0.56 -7.06 -21.06
C GLY A 203 1.13 -7.95 -22.16
N THR A 204 1.96 -7.41 -23.05
CA THR A 204 2.56 -8.18 -24.17
C THR A 204 4.07 -8.35 -24.07
N GLY A 205 4.73 -7.67 -23.14
CA GLY A 205 6.20 -7.68 -23.02
C GLY A 205 6.91 -6.96 -24.17
N LYS A 206 6.22 -6.02 -24.80
CA LYS A 206 6.76 -5.23 -25.92
C LYS A 206 7.18 -3.83 -25.47
N ILE A 207 8.08 -3.23 -26.23
CA ILE A 207 8.34 -1.80 -26.17
C ILE A 207 7.87 -1.20 -27.49
N LEU A 208 6.99 -0.23 -27.40
CA LEU A 208 6.30 0.40 -28.53
C LEU A 208 6.83 1.82 -28.76
N ARG A 209 6.91 2.23 -30.01
CA ARG A 209 7.09 3.62 -30.43
C ARG A 209 5.77 4.13 -30.97
N ILE A 210 5.30 5.27 -30.48
CA ILE A 210 4.02 5.87 -30.88
C ILE A 210 4.26 7.30 -31.34
N HIS A 211 3.89 7.59 -32.59
CA HIS A 211 3.98 8.95 -33.12
C HIS A 211 2.87 9.85 -32.55
N PRO A 212 3.21 10.99 -31.91
CA PRO A 212 2.24 11.77 -31.11
C PRO A 212 1.11 12.41 -31.91
N ASP A 213 1.29 12.64 -33.22
CA ASP A 213 0.27 13.30 -34.05
C ASP A 213 -0.57 12.31 -34.86
N THR A 214 0.04 11.27 -35.39
CA THR A 214 -0.63 10.27 -36.23
C THR A 214 -1.14 9.06 -35.47
N ALA A 215 -0.68 8.88 -34.23
CA ALA A 215 -0.94 7.68 -33.41
C ALA A 215 -0.45 6.37 -34.06
N ALA A 216 0.48 6.45 -35.03
CA ALA A 216 1.09 5.29 -35.63
C ALA A 216 1.95 4.57 -34.59
N ILE A 217 1.79 3.24 -34.52
CA ILE A 217 2.47 2.38 -33.53
C ILE A 217 3.42 1.45 -34.26
N THR A 218 4.66 1.35 -33.77
CA THR A 218 5.63 0.35 -34.20
C THR A 218 6.23 -0.36 -32.99
N THR A 219 6.49 -1.65 -33.10
CA THR A 219 7.21 -2.40 -32.06
C THR A 219 8.70 -2.25 -32.28
N ILE A 220 9.43 -1.78 -31.27
CA ILE A 220 10.89 -1.63 -31.33
C ILE A 220 11.63 -2.72 -30.57
N ALA A 221 10.99 -3.37 -29.60
CA ALA A 221 11.55 -4.53 -28.90
C ALA A 221 10.45 -5.44 -28.35
N GLU A 222 10.81 -6.71 -28.09
CA GLU A 222 9.92 -7.74 -27.55
C GLU A 222 10.65 -8.60 -26.52
N LYS A 223 9.92 -9.54 -25.91
CA LYS A 223 10.43 -10.55 -24.96
C LYS A 223 10.93 -9.96 -23.65
N PHE A 224 10.39 -8.83 -23.21
CA PHE A 224 10.39 -8.48 -21.81
C PHE A 224 9.33 -9.31 -21.07
N VAL A 225 9.53 -9.56 -19.78
CA VAL A 225 8.54 -10.35 -19.03
C VAL A 225 7.39 -9.47 -18.54
N THR A 226 7.71 -8.39 -17.84
CA THR A 226 6.75 -7.42 -17.29
C THR A 226 7.36 -6.03 -17.28
N PRO A 227 7.57 -5.40 -18.43
CA PRO A 227 8.16 -4.06 -18.48
C PRO A 227 7.14 -3.06 -17.94
N ILE A 228 7.41 -2.49 -16.76
CA ILE A 228 6.46 -1.61 -16.04
C ILE A 228 6.74 -0.14 -16.26
N ALA A 229 7.99 0.26 -16.40
CA ALA A 229 8.34 1.64 -16.68
C ALA A 229 9.60 1.77 -17.51
N LEU A 230 9.66 2.91 -18.22
CA LEU A 230 10.77 3.28 -19.08
C LEU A 230 11.06 4.77 -18.97
N LYS A 231 12.35 5.15 -18.93
CA LYS A 231 12.81 6.53 -19.11
C LYS A 231 13.96 6.59 -20.13
N VAL A 232 14.00 7.66 -20.90
CA VAL A 232 15.06 7.88 -21.88
C VAL A 232 16.16 8.75 -21.26
N GLY A 233 17.35 8.19 -21.14
CA GLY A 233 18.49 8.84 -20.53
C GLY A 233 19.12 9.97 -21.36
N PRO A 234 20.11 10.70 -20.80
CA PRO A 234 20.83 11.75 -21.52
C PRO A 234 21.64 11.21 -22.71
N ASP A 235 21.93 9.92 -22.73
CA ASP A 235 22.59 9.17 -23.80
C ASP A 235 21.65 8.71 -24.93
N ASN A 236 20.37 9.14 -24.88
CA ASN A 236 19.28 8.72 -25.77
C ASN A 236 19.06 7.20 -25.79
N MET A 237 19.36 6.52 -24.68
CA MET A 237 19.04 5.10 -24.47
C MET A 237 17.81 4.97 -23.59
N ALA A 238 17.00 3.96 -23.81
CA ALA A 238 15.90 3.58 -22.95
C ALA A 238 16.41 2.78 -21.73
N TYR A 239 16.05 3.22 -20.53
CA TYR A 239 16.24 2.49 -19.28
C TYR A 239 14.89 1.89 -18.88
N ILE A 240 14.84 0.59 -18.64
CA ILE A 240 13.60 -0.18 -18.50
C ILE A 240 13.68 -1.02 -17.24
N VAL A 241 12.60 -1.04 -16.44
CA VAL A 241 12.45 -1.92 -15.28
C VAL A 241 11.37 -2.95 -15.49
N GLU A 242 11.59 -4.16 -14.98
CA GLU A 242 10.62 -5.26 -14.98
C GLU A 242 10.09 -5.53 -13.57
N LEU A 243 8.77 -5.48 -13.43
CA LEU A 243 8.06 -5.69 -12.16
C LEU A 243 8.29 -7.09 -11.57
N ALA A 244 7.96 -8.13 -12.33
CA ALA A 244 7.94 -9.50 -11.82
C ALA A 244 9.33 -10.16 -11.72
N THR A 245 10.30 -9.69 -12.49
CA THR A 245 11.65 -10.25 -12.48
C THR A 245 12.64 -9.44 -11.66
N GLY A 246 12.41 -8.14 -11.52
CA GLY A 246 13.38 -7.21 -10.91
C GLY A 246 14.57 -6.90 -11.83
N GLY A 247 14.44 -7.15 -13.13
CA GLY A 247 15.45 -6.82 -14.13
C GLY A 247 15.49 -5.32 -14.41
N VAL A 248 16.70 -4.74 -14.49
CA VAL A 248 16.93 -3.37 -14.95
C VAL A 248 17.75 -3.44 -16.22
N TYR A 249 17.28 -2.80 -17.29
CA TYR A 249 17.88 -2.89 -18.62
C TYR A 249 18.17 -1.51 -19.19
N ARG A 250 19.15 -1.45 -20.10
CA ARG A 250 19.38 -0.34 -21.02
C ARG A 250 19.26 -0.84 -22.46
N MET A 251 18.60 -0.06 -23.32
CA MET A 251 18.31 -0.46 -24.70
C MET A 251 18.40 0.74 -25.64
N SER A 252 18.94 0.54 -26.85
CA SER A 252 18.87 1.55 -27.91
C SER A 252 17.43 1.71 -28.43
N LEU A 253 17.06 2.92 -28.84
CA LEU A 253 15.69 3.22 -29.28
C LEU A 253 15.31 2.59 -30.64
N ASP A 254 16.28 1.97 -31.35
CA ASP A 254 16.04 1.10 -32.51
C ASP A 254 15.87 -0.37 -32.12
N GLY A 255 16.01 -0.70 -30.83
CA GLY A 255 15.88 -2.06 -30.30
C GLY A 255 17.06 -3.01 -30.59
N GLN A 256 18.10 -2.55 -31.30
CA GLN A 256 19.21 -3.41 -31.76
C GLN A 256 20.19 -3.77 -30.63
N LYS A 257 20.32 -2.93 -29.64
CA LYS A 257 21.20 -3.14 -28.49
C LYS A 257 20.38 -3.21 -27.22
N ARG A 258 20.53 -4.28 -26.46
CA ARG A 258 19.89 -4.49 -25.17
C ARG A 258 20.88 -5.11 -24.20
N GLU A 259 21.07 -4.51 -23.06
CA GLU A 259 21.90 -5.06 -21.98
C GLU A 259 21.15 -5.03 -20.65
N LYS A 260 21.46 -5.97 -19.78
CA LYS A 260 20.97 -6.02 -18.42
C LYS A 260 21.94 -5.29 -17.50
N LEU A 261 21.50 -4.20 -16.91
CA LEU A 261 22.33 -3.40 -15.99
C LEU A 261 22.38 -4.00 -14.60
N ALA A 262 21.26 -4.51 -14.09
CA ALA A 262 21.20 -5.10 -12.76
C ALA A 262 20.08 -6.16 -12.66
N GLN A 263 20.21 -7.02 -11.66
CA GLN A 263 19.17 -7.92 -11.19
C GLN A 263 18.87 -7.59 -9.73
N ILE A 264 17.74 -6.94 -9.48
CA ILE A 264 17.24 -6.61 -8.15
C ILE A 264 16.16 -7.63 -7.77
N MET A 265 15.48 -7.44 -6.68
CA MET A 265 14.31 -8.25 -6.32
C MET A 265 13.07 -7.83 -7.13
N PRO A 266 12.10 -8.72 -7.39
CA PRO A 266 10.81 -8.36 -7.93
C PRO A 266 10.11 -7.25 -7.14
N GLY A 267 9.29 -6.45 -7.84
CA GLY A 267 8.53 -5.36 -7.23
C GLY A 267 9.03 -3.97 -7.60
N LEU A 268 9.91 -3.88 -8.60
CA LEU A 268 10.29 -2.60 -9.20
C LEU A 268 9.08 -1.99 -9.88
N ASP A 269 8.96 -0.67 -9.84
CA ASP A 269 7.78 0.02 -10.38
C ASP A 269 8.16 1.14 -11.36
N ASN A 270 8.92 2.14 -10.91
CA ASN A 270 9.25 3.29 -11.74
C ASN A 270 10.74 3.62 -11.66
N LEU A 271 11.17 4.59 -12.44
CA LEU A 271 12.57 5.03 -12.45
C LEU A 271 12.70 6.51 -12.79
N ALA A 272 13.82 7.09 -12.37
CA ALA A 272 14.26 8.43 -12.76
C ALA A 272 15.74 8.42 -13.07
N ILE A 273 16.17 9.23 -14.05
CA ILE A 273 17.57 9.35 -14.42
C ILE A 273 17.99 10.82 -14.48
N THR A 274 19.12 11.16 -13.86
CA THR A 274 19.65 12.54 -13.91
C THR A 274 20.37 12.83 -15.22
N GLN A 275 20.68 14.09 -15.47
CA GLN A 275 21.47 14.49 -16.65
C GLN A 275 22.90 13.95 -16.62
N GLU A 276 23.42 13.62 -15.44
CA GLU A 276 24.74 13.00 -15.23
C GLU A 276 24.67 11.47 -15.36
N GLY A 277 23.49 10.88 -15.62
CA GLY A 277 23.31 9.45 -15.83
C GLY A 277 23.15 8.63 -14.53
N ARG A 278 22.87 9.26 -13.37
CA ARG A 278 22.51 8.51 -12.16
C ARG A 278 21.09 7.96 -12.31
N LEU A 279 20.94 6.66 -12.11
CA LEU A 279 19.68 5.93 -12.28
C LEU A 279 19.10 5.55 -10.92
N PHE A 280 17.88 6.03 -10.64
CA PHE A 280 17.10 5.71 -9.45
C PHE A 280 15.91 4.86 -9.85
N VAL A 281 15.67 3.77 -9.11
CA VAL A 281 14.58 2.82 -9.36
C VAL A 281 13.76 2.67 -8.09
N THR A 282 12.47 2.92 -8.17
CA THR A 282 11.53 2.69 -7.06
C THR A 282 11.15 1.21 -7.00
N SER A 283 11.00 0.70 -5.80
CA SER A 283 10.40 -0.60 -5.53
C SER A 283 9.13 -0.41 -4.74
N PHE A 284 7.99 -0.50 -5.41
CA PHE A 284 6.69 -0.44 -4.77
C PHE A 284 6.54 -1.57 -3.74
N TRP A 285 7.01 -2.78 -4.05
CA TRP A 285 6.87 -3.92 -3.14
C TRP A 285 7.76 -3.83 -1.90
N ASP A 286 8.92 -3.18 -1.98
CA ASP A 286 9.85 -3.07 -0.85
C ASP A 286 9.83 -1.72 -0.17
N ALA A 287 8.99 -0.81 -0.66
CA ALA A 287 8.87 0.55 -0.16
C ALA A 287 10.25 1.22 0.00
N THR A 288 11.06 1.16 -1.07
CA THR A 288 12.42 1.71 -1.09
C THR A 288 12.81 2.20 -2.47
N ILE A 289 13.96 2.85 -2.56
CA ILE A 289 14.57 3.31 -3.79
C ILE A 289 15.96 2.70 -3.90
N PHE A 290 16.30 2.22 -5.09
CA PHE A 290 17.63 1.74 -5.45
C PHE A 290 18.33 2.75 -6.34
N GLU A 291 19.61 3.01 -6.11
CA GLU A 291 20.49 3.63 -7.10
C GLU A 291 21.23 2.53 -7.83
N VAL A 292 21.12 2.50 -9.16
CA VAL A 292 21.65 1.44 -10.01
C VAL A 292 22.80 1.99 -10.86
N ALA A 293 23.93 1.28 -10.86
CA ALA A 293 25.06 1.61 -11.71
C ALA A 293 24.71 1.41 -13.19
N THR A 294 25.04 2.40 -14.02
CA THR A 294 24.76 2.36 -15.47
C THR A 294 25.97 1.91 -16.31
N ASP A 295 27.05 1.48 -15.67
CA ASP A 295 28.31 1.02 -16.28
C ASP A 295 28.32 -0.46 -16.67
N GLY A 296 27.21 -1.19 -16.49
CA GLY A 296 27.12 -2.62 -16.76
C GLY A 296 27.72 -3.51 -15.66
N SER A 297 28.16 -2.94 -14.53
CA SER A 297 28.77 -3.72 -13.43
C SER A 297 27.80 -4.61 -12.66
N GLY A 298 26.49 -4.44 -12.84
CA GLY A 298 25.46 -5.15 -12.09
C GLY A 298 25.23 -4.62 -10.67
N LYS A 299 25.95 -3.56 -10.29
CA LYS A 299 25.91 -3.02 -8.91
C LYS A 299 24.70 -2.11 -8.71
N TYR A 300 24.14 -2.17 -7.49
CA TYR A 300 23.13 -1.25 -7.01
C TYR A 300 23.24 -1.09 -5.49
N GLN A 301 22.65 -0.02 -4.98
CA GLN A 301 22.57 0.22 -3.54
C GLN A 301 21.13 0.61 -3.14
N THR A 302 20.72 0.18 -1.97
CA THR A 302 19.45 0.57 -1.35
C THR A 302 19.64 1.92 -0.67
N LEU A 303 18.80 2.89 -0.96
CA LEU A 303 18.93 4.26 -0.43
C LEU A 303 18.16 4.47 0.86
N PHE A 304 17.05 3.75 1.06
CA PHE A 304 16.20 3.85 2.23
C PHE A 304 15.87 2.47 2.80
N PRO A 305 15.58 2.36 4.11
CA PRO A 305 15.15 1.10 4.70
C PRO A 305 13.93 0.52 3.98
N MET A 306 13.99 -0.77 3.66
CA MET A 306 12.87 -1.51 3.09
C MET A 306 11.77 -1.73 4.14
N GLY A 307 10.52 -1.70 3.71
CA GLY A 307 9.37 -1.93 4.59
C GLY A 307 8.15 -2.42 3.82
N PRO A 308 7.02 -2.55 4.50
CA PRO A 308 5.75 -2.85 3.86
C PRO A 308 5.22 -1.62 3.12
N ASN A 309 4.41 -1.89 2.12
CA ASN A 309 3.76 -0.84 1.36
C ASN A 309 2.52 -0.30 2.06
N GLN A 310 1.67 -1.21 2.56
CA GLN A 310 0.46 -0.85 3.29
C GLN A 310 0.01 -2.02 4.17
N LEU A 311 0.09 -1.87 5.49
CA LEU A 311 -0.40 -2.88 6.41
C LEU A 311 -1.92 -2.87 6.45
N LEU A 312 -2.53 -4.00 6.11
CA LEU A 312 -3.98 -4.18 6.01
C LEU A 312 -4.52 -5.30 6.92
N GLY A 313 -3.65 -6.08 7.55
CA GLY A 313 -4.03 -7.14 8.46
C GLY A 313 -2.83 -7.65 9.26
N ILE A 314 -3.09 -8.14 10.46
CA ILE A 314 -2.10 -8.79 11.33
C ILE A 314 -2.69 -10.13 11.79
N ALA A 315 -1.90 -11.21 11.71
CA ALA A 315 -2.23 -12.49 12.29
C ALA A 315 -1.05 -13.05 13.10
N LEU A 316 -1.37 -13.71 14.20
CA LEU A 316 -0.40 -14.35 15.07
C LEU A 316 -0.54 -15.87 14.94
N ALA A 317 0.56 -16.57 14.66
CA ALA A 317 0.61 -18.02 14.55
C ALA A 317 1.78 -18.56 15.40
N GLY A 318 1.50 -18.90 16.64
CA GLY A 318 2.53 -19.20 17.64
C GLY A 318 3.37 -17.96 17.94
N ASP A 319 4.67 -18.04 17.72
CA ASP A 319 5.64 -16.95 17.86
C ASP A 319 5.83 -16.11 16.60
N LYS A 320 5.13 -16.45 15.51
CA LYS A 320 5.24 -15.76 14.22
C LYS A 320 4.17 -14.71 14.07
N ILE A 321 4.59 -13.54 13.60
CA ILE A 321 3.73 -12.45 13.23
C ILE A 321 3.67 -12.39 11.70
N TRP A 322 2.46 -12.40 11.16
CA TRP A 322 2.18 -12.25 9.74
C TRP A 322 1.44 -10.95 9.50
N VAL A 323 1.79 -10.26 8.43
CA VAL A 323 1.11 -9.03 8.03
C VAL A 323 0.62 -9.14 6.60
N ALA A 324 -0.61 -8.70 6.38
CA ALA A 324 -1.12 -8.43 5.04
C ALA A 324 -0.59 -7.06 4.61
N ASP A 325 0.17 -7.05 3.53
CA ASP A 325 0.69 -5.86 2.88
C ASP A 325 0.05 -5.78 1.50
N ALA A 326 -0.65 -4.72 1.21
CA ALA A 326 -1.53 -4.48 0.04
C ALA A 326 -1.55 -5.53 -1.09
N ILE A 327 -0.41 -6.07 -1.46
CA ILE A 327 -0.22 -7.01 -2.58
C ILE A 327 0.46 -8.33 -2.19
N MET A 328 0.85 -8.50 -0.94
CA MET A 328 1.52 -9.71 -0.48
C MET A 328 1.32 -9.95 1.02
N ILE A 329 1.69 -11.13 1.48
CA ILE A 329 1.79 -11.45 2.90
C ILE A 329 3.26 -11.50 3.28
N ARG A 330 3.63 -10.83 4.37
CA ARG A 330 4.99 -10.81 4.92
C ARG A 330 5.03 -11.46 6.30
N GLY A 331 6.17 -12.04 6.65
CA GLY A 331 6.50 -12.35 8.02
C GLY A 331 7.23 -11.19 8.68
N LEU A 332 7.18 -11.11 10.03
CA LEU A 332 8.05 -10.24 10.80
C LEU A 332 9.03 -11.10 11.59
N GLU A 333 10.33 -10.97 11.28
CA GLU A 333 11.43 -11.69 11.92
C GLU A 333 12.48 -10.68 12.38
N HIS A 334 12.89 -10.75 13.65
CA HIS A 334 13.93 -9.87 14.22
C HIS A 334 13.71 -8.38 13.91
N ARG A 335 12.46 -7.90 13.95
CA ARG A 335 12.04 -6.52 13.63
C ARG A 335 12.16 -6.12 12.15
N ALA A 336 12.40 -7.07 11.27
CA ALA A 336 12.43 -6.84 9.83
C ALA A 336 11.31 -7.60 9.13
N TYR A 337 10.70 -6.96 8.15
CA TYR A 337 9.70 -7.62 7.31
C TYR A 337 10.38 -8.53 6.29
N VAL A 338 9.99 -9.80 6.26
CA VAL A 338 10.46 -10.78 5.29
C VAL A 338 9.36 -11.16 4.32
N LYS A 339 9.70 -11.24 3.05
CA LYS A 339 8.76 -11.64 1.99
C LYS A 339 8.41 -13.11 2.11
N THR A 340 7.16 -13.43 1.85
CA THR A 340 6.72 -14.80 1.62
C THR A 340 6.52 -15.05 0.13
N LYS A 341 6.18 -16.28 -0.23
CA LYS A 341 5.79 -16.63 -1.60
C LYS A 341 4.35 -16.25 -1.93
N LEU A 342 3.55 -15.82 -0.94
CA LEU A 342 2.19 -15.33 -1.14
C LEU A 342 2.23 -13.90 -1.64
N ASN A 343 2.01 -13.72 -2.96
CA ASN A 343 2.13 -12.45 -3.66
C ASN A 343 1.10 -12.35 -4.78
N ALA A 344 0.29 -11.31 -4.78
CA ALA A 344 -0.81 -11.12 -5.71
C ALA A 344 -0.35 -10.95 -7.17
N TRP A 345 0.83 -10.39 -7.40
CA TRP A 345 1.35 -10.10 -8.75
C TRP A 345 2.17 -11.23 -9.36
N ALA A 346 2.93 -11.95 -8.55
CA ALA A 346 3.85 -12.98 -9.06
C ALA A 346 3.13 -14.29 -9.42
N THR A 347 1.97 -14.56 -8.86
CA THR A 347 1.24 -15.83 -8.97
C THR A 347 -0.12 -15.70 -9.62
N SER A 348 -0.34 -14.72 -10.48
CA SER A 348 -1.55 -14.52 -11.29
C SER A 348 -2.84 -14.97 -10.59
N GLY A 349 -3.48 -14.08 -9.84
CA GLY A 349 -4.79 -14.30 -9.26
C GLY A 349 -4.84 -14.47 -7.75
N MET A 350 -3.75 -14.20 -7.02
CA MET A 350 -3.88 -14.08 -5.58
C MET A 350 -4.72 -12.84 -5.24
N PRO A 351 -5.80 -13.00 -4.45
CA PRO A 351 -6.61 -11.89 -4.00
C PRO A 351 -5.82 -10.91 -3.13
N LEU A 352 -6.15 -9.62 -3.19
CA LEU A 352 -5.55 -8.60 -2.32
C LEU A 352 -5.91 -8.88 -0.85
N PRO A 353 -4.92 -9.10 0.04
CA PRO A 353 -5.20 -9.41 1.43
C PRO A 353 -5.58 -8.15 2.21
N LEU A 354 -6.84 -8.04 2.67
CA LEU A 354 -7.31 -6.91 3.48
C LEU A 354 -7.23 -7.15 4.98
N GLY A 355 -7.56 -8.31 5.43
CA GLY A 355 -7.44 -8.74 6.81
C GLY A 355 -6.55 -9.97 6.85
N LEU A 356 -6.32 -10.52 8.02
CA LEU A 356 -5.56 -11.76 8.13
C LEU A 356 -5.98 -12.55 9.36
N ALA A 357 -6.18 -13.85 9.21
CA ALA A 357 -6.36 -14.78 10.31
C ALA A 357 -5.42 -15.97 10.13
N ALA A 358 -4.90 -16.50 11.24
CA ALA A 358 -4.07 -17.69 11.24
C ALA A 358 -4.89 -18.95 11.57
N GLY A 359 -4.64 -20.00 10.82
CA GLY A 359 -5.21 -21.32 11.08
C GLY A 359 -4.31 -22.23 11.92
N PRO A 360 -4.84 -23.33 12.44
CA PRO A 360 -4.13 -24.18 13.40
C PRO A 360 -2.87 -24.88 12.84
N ALA A 361 -2.77 -25.04 11.52
CA ALA A 361 -1.59 -25.64 10.88
C ALA A 361 -0.67 -24.60 10.21
N GLY A 362 -0.78 -23.31 10.62
CA GLY A 362 0.04 -22.22 10.10
C GLY A 362 -0.39 -21.69 8.73
N GLN A 363 -1.56 -22.10 8.23
CA GLN A 363 -2.18 -21.48 7.06
C GLN A 363 -2.65 -20.07 7.43
N LEU A 364 -2.76 -19.24 6.43
CA LEU A 364 -3.29 -17.89 6.55
C LEU A 364 -4.57 -17.75 5.74
N PHE A 365 -5.54 -17.04 6.28
CA PHE A 365 -6.81 -16.74 5.66
C PHE A 365 -6.97 -15.24 5.51
N TRP A 366 -7.50 -14.81 4.37
CA TRP A 366 -7.73 -13.38 4.13
C TRP A 366 -8.97 -13.13 3.26
N PRO A 367 -9.68 -12.03 3.50
CA PRO A 367 -10.79 -11.61 2.67
C PRO A 367 -10.27 -10.87 1.44
N ASP A 368 -10.95 -11.06 0.32
CA ASP A 368 -10.81 -10.27 -0.91
C ASP A 368 -12.09 -9.47 -1.15
N CYS A 369 -12.07 -8.21 -0.81
CA CYS A 369 -13.26 -7.36 -0.94
C CYS A 369 -13.59 -6.99 -2.40
N ILE A 370 -12.63 -7.12 -3.31
CA ILE A 370 -12.82 -6.79 -4.73
C ILE A 370 -13.58 -7.90 -5.44
N HIS A 371 -13.19 -9.15 -5.21
CA HIS A 371 -13.80 -10.31 -5.87
C HIS A 371 -14.85 -11.02 -5.00
N GLY A 372 -15.13 -10.50 -3.80
CA GLY A 372 -16.15 -11.07 -2.91
C GLY A 372 -15.82 -12.50 -2.47
N ALA A 373 -14.59 -12.73 -2.04
CA ALA A 373 -14.11 -14.06 -1.70
C ALA A 373 -13.31 -14.09 -0.39
N VAL A 374 -13.07 -15.28 0.14
CA VAL A 374 -12.07 -15.57 1.16
C VAL A 374 -11.10 -16.60 0.61
N ALA A 375 -9.81 -16.36 0.78
CA ALA A 375 -8.75 -17.27 0.37
C ALA A 375 -8.03 -17.87 1.57
N ILE A 376 -7.42 -19.05 1.36
CA ILE A 376 -6.48 -19.71 2.25
C ILE A 376 -5.14 -19.86 1.52
N GLY A 377 -4.03 -19.64 2.20
CA GLY A 377 -2.72 -19.85 1.63
C GLY A 377 -1.67 -20.33 2.63
N ASN A 378 -0.63 -20.93 2.08
CA ASN A 378 0.53 -21.37 2.84
C ASN A 378 1.70 -20.41 2.58
N PRO A 379 2.16 -19.66 3.60
CA PRO A 379 3.24 -18.69 3.40
C PRO A 379 4.60 -19.31 3.06
N ALA A 380 4.80 -20.59 3.37
CA ALA A 380 6.06 -21.28 3.07
C ALA A 380 6.13 -21.79 1.61
N THR A 381 5.02 -22.29 1.08
CA THR A 381 4.96 -22.81 -0.31
C THR A 381 4.53 -21.76 -1.32
N GLY A 382 3.72 -20.78 -0.90
CA GLY A 382 3.07 -19.79 -1.77
C GLY A 382 1.80 -20.31 -2.43
N GLU A 383 1.39 -21.54 -2.12
CA GLU A 383 0.13 -22.08 -2.61
C GLU A 383 -1.05 -21.41 -1.93
N PHE A 384 -2.07 -21.08 -2.69
CA PHE A 384 -3.33 -20.53 -2.19
C PHE A 384 -4.51 -21.03 -3.01
N LYS A 385 -5.70 -20.96 -2.43
CA LYS A 385 -6.96 -21.30 -3.10
C LYS A 385 -8.13 -20.52 -2.49
N PRO A 386 -9.21 -20.29 -3.21
CA PRO A 386 -10.44 -19.79 -2.61
C PRO A 386 -11.03 -20.82 -1.64
N VAL A 387 -11.62 -20.34 -0.55
CA VAL A 387 -12.38 -21.10 0.44
C VAL A 387 -13.87 -20.86 0.24
N ALA A 388 -14.26 -19.58 0.03
CA ALA A 388 -15.63 -19.19 -0.22
C ALA A 388 -15.65 -18.00 -1.19
N GLY A 389 -16.68 -17.93 -2.01
CA GLY A 389 -16.96 -16.81 -2.92
C GLY A 389 -18.36 -16.27 -2.71
N GLU A 390 -18.79 -15.31 -3.57
CA GLU A 390 -20.11 -14.68 -3.52
C GLU A 390 -20.40 -14.00 -2.17
N LEU A 391 -19.41 -13.31 -1.64
CA LEU A 391 -19.49 -12.47 -0.45
C LEU A 391 -19.54 -11.00 -0.88
N ASP A 392 -20.27 -10.15 -0.16
CA ASP A 392 -20.38 -8.75 -0.54
C ASP A 392 -19.38 -7.89 0.24
N ARG A 393 -18.26 -7.56 -0.40
CA ARG A 393 -17.16 -6.75 0.17
C ARG A 393 -16.72 -7.25 1.55
N PRO A 394 -16.20 -8.48 1.65
CA PRO A 394 -15.69 -9.00 2.90
C PRO A 394 -14.46 -8.18 3.36
N MET A 395 -14.49 -7.68 4.59
CA MET A 395 -13.45 -6.78 5.14
C MET A 395 -12.61 -7.44 6.23
N ALA A 396 -13.15 -8.42 6.95
CA ALA A 396 -12.42 -9.12 7.99
C ALA A 396 -12.78 -10.60 8.03
N VAL A 397 -11.82 -11.41 8.45
CA VAL A 397 -11.98 -12.82 8.77
C VAL A 397 -11.52 -13.10 10.18
N PHE A 398 -12.21 -13.98 10.87
CA PHE A 398 -11.84 -14.46 12.19
C PHE A 398 -11.95 -16.00 12.22
N MET A 399 -10.87 -16.65 12.70
CA MET A 399 -10.86 -18.09 12.86
C MET A 399 -11.60 -18.48 14.14
N ASP A 400 -12.58 -19.35 14.03
CA ASP A 400 -13.22 -19.97 15.18
C ASP A 400 -12.19 -20.73 16.02
N PRO A 401 -12.28 -20.72 17.37
CA PRO A 401 -11.34 -21.43 18.24
C PRO A 401 -11.21 -22.92 17.96
N SER A 402 -12.21 -23.58 17.36
CA SER A 402 -12.11 -24.98 16.94
C SER A 402 -11.21 -25.18 15.72
N GLY A 403 -10.95 -24.14 14.95
CA GLY A 403 -10.21 -24.18 13.68
C GLY A 403 -10.99 -24.79 12.51
N ALA A 404 -12.30 -25.01 12.65
CA ALA A 404 -13.14 -25.63 11.62
C ALA A 404 -13.96 -24.62 10.81
N MET A 405 -14.16 -23.42 11.34
CA MET A 405 -15.02 -22.39 10.77
C MET A 405 -14.30 -21.04 10.69
N LEU A 406 -14.69 -20.23 9.72
CA LEU A 406 -14.35 -18.81 9.65
C LEU A 406 -15.60 -17.97 9.80
N TYR A 407 -15.50 -16.87 10.53
CA TYR A 407 -16.49 -15.80 10.51
C TYR A 407 -15.99 -14.67 9.63
N VAL A 408 -16.82 -14.22 8.71
CA VAL A 408 -16.49 -13.20 7.71
C VAL A 408 -17.41 -11.99 7.89
N ALA A 409 -16.83 -10.82 8.12
CA ALA A 409 -17.58 -9.56 8.15
C ALA A 409 -17.76 -9.04 6.71
N GLU A 410 -18.99 -8.98 6.24
CA GLU A 410 -19.38 -8.50 4.91
C GLU A 410 -19.91 -7.06 5.02
N TYR A 411 -19.04 -6.10 4.70
CA TYR A 411 -19.34 -4.66 4.77
C TYR A 411 -20.48 -4.24 3.82
N GLY A 412 -20.59 -4.92 2.65
CA GLY A 412 -21.49 -4.54 1.58
C GLY A 412 -22.96 -4.74 1.92
N ASN A 413 -23.31 -5.92 2.32
CA ASN A 413 -24.68 -6.31 2.67
C ASN A 413 -24.97 -6.21 4.18
N GLY A 414 -23.97 -5.85 5.00
CA GLY A 414 -24.14 -5.65 6.43
C GLY A 414 -24.44 -6.95 7.19
N GLN A 415 -23.66 -7.99 6.92
CA GLN A 415 -23.85 -9.28 7.61
C GLN A 415 -22.53 -9.91 8.08
N VAL A 416 -22.65 -10.93 8.94
CA VAL A 416 -21.58 -11.86 9.27
C VAL A 416 -21.95 -13.22 8.77
N THR A 417 -21.05 -13.81 7.98
CA THR A 417 -21.20 -15.15 7.41
C THR A 417 -20.21 -16.11 8.04
N GLU A 418 -20.71 -17.23 8.54
CA GLU A 418 -19.94 -18.39 8.95
C GLU A 418 -19.61 -19.23 7.71
N VAL A 419 -18.36 -19.60 7.55
CA VAL A 419 -17.85 -20.41 6.42
C VAL A 419 -17.20 -21.67 6.97
N SER A 420 -17.69 -22.82 6.58
CA SER A 420 -17.10 -24.12 6.91
C SER A 420 -15.83 -24.36 6.11
N LEU A 421 -14.73 -24.71 6.77
CA LEU A 421 -13.46 -25.04 6.12
C LEU A 421 -13.43 -26.46 5.53
N THR A 422 -14.41 -27.29 5.87
CA THR A 422 -14.52 -28.68 5.39
C THR A 422 -15.07 -28.74 3.97
N ASP A 423 -16.12 -27.98 3.70
CA ASP A 423 -16.88 -28.04 2.45
C ASP A 423 -17.21 -26.69 1.80
N GLY A 424 -16.79 -25.60 2.44
CA GLY A 424 -17.05 -24.22 1.97
C GLY A 424 -18.51 -23.77 2.18
N ALA A 425 -19.32 -24.52 2.94
CA ALA A 425 -20.70 -24.14 3.21
C ALA A 425 -20.79 -22.83 3.96
N LYS A 426 -21.76 -21.99 3.58
CA LYS A 426 -21.96 -20.64 4.14
C LYS A 426 -23.28 -20.60 4.93
N LYS A 427 -23.24 -19.93 6.08
CA LYS A 427 -24.41 -19.64 6.91
C LYS A 427 -24.35 -18.20 7.40
N VAL A 428 -25.37 -17.40 7.12
CA VAL A 428 -25.49 -16.05 7.71
C VAL A 428 -25.84 -16.20 9.19
N VAL A 429 -25.01 -15.63 10.07
CA VAL A 429 -25.18 -15.67 11.53
C VAL A 429 -25.63 -14.32 12.11
N ALA A 430 -25.46 -13.23 11.35
CA ALA A 430 -25.99 -11.91 11.68
C ALA A 430 -26.30 -11.13 10.41
N ALA A 431 -27.32 -10.28 10.44
CA ALA A 431 -27.70 -9.42 9.31
C ALA A 431 -28.20 -8.04 9.81
N GLY A 432 -28.26 -7.05 8.91
CA GLY A 432 -28.69 -5.69 9.25
C GLY A 432 -27.66 -4.88 10.04
N LEU A 433 -26.40 -5.29 9.97
CA LEU A 433 -25.28 -4.56 10.58
C LEU A 433 -24.87 -3.35 9.71
N ALA A 434 -24.47 -2.27 10.36
CA ALA A 434 -24.12 -1.03 9.69
C ALA A 434 -22.62 -0.93 9.39
N GLY A 435 -22.18 -1.57 8.32
CA GLY A 435 -20.78 -1.60 7.87
C GLY A 435 -19.86 -2.36 8.83
N PRO A 436 -20.02 -3.68 8.97
CA PRO A 436 -19.15 -4.52 9.79
C PRO A 436 -17.75 -4.60 9.17
N VAL A 437 -16.70 -4.28 9.94
CA VAL A 437 -15.30 -4.24 9.45
C VAL A 437 -14.33 -5.06 10.29
N ALA A 438 -14.69 -5.43 11.52
CA ALA A 438 -13.85 -6.24 12.39
C ALA A 438 -14.74 -7.09 13.31
N LEU A 439 -14.23 -8.25 13.72
CA LEU A 439 -14.94 -9.14 14.62
C LEU A 439 -13.99 -9.96 15.49
N THR A 440 -14.46 -10.35 16.66
CA THR A 440 -13.76 -11.24 17.60
C THR A 440 -14.77 -12.10 18.38
N ILE A 441 -14.29 -13.14 19.04
CA ILE A 441 -15.10 -14.00 19.92
C ILE A 441 -14.68 -13.85 21.37
N ILE A 442 -15.65 -13.67 22.27
CA ILE A 442 -15.49 -13.74 23.73
C ILE A 442 -16.62 -14.58 24.30
N ASP A 443 -16.29 -15.59 25.09
CA ASP A 443 -17.25 -16.51 25.73
C ASP A 443 -18.30 -17.06 24.74
N GLY A 444 -17.85 -17.44 23.50
CA GLY A 444 -18.69 -18.02 22.45
C GLY A 444 -19.62 -17.03 21.75
N LYS A 445 -19.52 -15.73 22.01
CA LYS A 445 -20.30 -14.68 21.34
C LYS A 445 -19.40 -13.86 20.43
N LEU A 446 -19.89 -13.49 19.25
CA LEU A 446 -19.22 -12.57 18.33
C LEU A 446 -19.45 -11.12 18.77
N TYR A 447 -18.38 -10.33 18.72
CA TYR A 447 -18.41 -8.89 18.88
C TYR A 447 -17.98 -8.25 17.57
N VAL A 448 -18.87 -7.47 16.97
CA VAL A 448 -18.71 -6.95 15.60
C VAL A 448 -18.64 -5.44 15.62
N ALA A 449 -17.57 -4.85 15.11
CA ALA A 449 -17.44 -3.41 14.95
C ALA A 449 -18.22 -2.94 13.73
N GLU A 450 -19.17 -2.05 13.95
CA GLU A 450 -20.01 -1.43 12.92
C GLU A 450 -19.62 0.04 12.74
N THR A 451 -18.70 0.30 11.82
CA THR A 451 -18.11 1.64 11.65
C THR A 451 -19.11 2.69 11.19
N LYS A 452 -20.07 2.35 10.31
CA LYS A 452 -21.09 3.31 9.85
C LYS A 452 -21.99 3.80 11.00
N ALA A 453 -22.26 2.94 11.97
CA ALA A 453 -23.12 3.28 13.12
C ALA A 453 -22.35 3.74 14.37
N GLY A 454 -21.01 3.65 14.39
CA GLY A 454 -20.20 3.98 15.56
C GLY A 454 -20.55 3.12 16.79
N ARG A 455 -20.76 1.82 16.56
CA ARG A 455 -21.18 0.88 17.62
C ARG A 455 -20.52 -0.48 17.49
N ILE A 456 -20.64 -1.28 18.55
CA ILE A 456 -20.26 -2.69 18.56
C ILE A 456 -21.51 -3.50 18.85
N SER A 457 -21.80 -4.49 18.04
CA SER A 457 -22.89 -5.45 18.24
C SER A 457 -22.37 -6.78 18.75
N LYS A 458 -23.13 -7.41 19.64
CA LYS A 458 -22.90 -8.76 20.14
C LYS A 458 -23.87 -9.70 19.45
N VAL A 459 -23.38 -10.82 18.96
CA VAL A 459 -24.14 -11.81 18.18
C VAL A 459 -23.91 -13.19 18.79
N ASP A 460 -24.97 -13.94 18.93
CA ASP A 460 -24.91 -15.37 19.19
C ASP A 460 -24.85 -16.14 17.87
N PRO A 461 -23.70 -16.74 17.48
CA PRO A 461 -23.60 -17.41 16.18
C PRO A 461 -24.44 -18.70 16.10
N ALA A 462 -24.85 -19.28 17.25
CA ALA A 462 -25.67 -20.48 17.28
C ALA A 462 -27.14 -20.18 16.98
N THR A 463 -27.71 -19.09 17.56
CA THR A 463 -29.12 -18.72 17.42
C THR A 463 -29.37 -17.62 16.40
N GLY A 464 -28.36 -16.78 16.11
CA GLY A 464 -28.49 -15.57 15.31
C GLY A 464 -29.03 -14.36 16.10
N ASP A 465 -29.20 -14.49 17.41
CA ASP A 465 -29.64 -13.38 18.27
C ASP A 465 -28.57 -12.29 18.29
N GLN A 466 -28.99 -11.06 18.11
CA GLN A 466 -28.07 -9.91 18.07
C GLN A 466 -28.59 -8.73 18.91
N GLU A 467 -27.67 -8.03 19.57
CA GLU A 467 -27.95 -6.85 20.35
C GLU A 467 -26.85 -5.77 20.14
N VAL A 468 -27.22 -4.50 20.31
CA VAL A 468 -26.23 -3.43 20.38
C VAL A 468 -25.53 -3.53 21.72
N PHE A 469 -24.24 -3.87 21.72
CA PHE A 469 -23.47 -4.08 22.94
C PHE A 469 -22.88 -2.76 23.48
N CYS A 470 -22.32 -1.94 22.59
CA CYS A 470 -21.74 -0.65 22.93
C CYS A 470 -22.04 0.34 21.80
N ALA A 471 -22.56 1.51 22.14
CA ALA A 471 -22.89 2.57 21.18
C ALA A 471 -22.26 3.91 21.58
N GLY A 472 -22.23 4.86 20.65
CA GLY A 472 -21.72 6.22 20.92
C GLY A 472 -20.19 6.29 21.03
N VAL A 473 -19.49 5.35 20.44
CA VAL A 473 -18.02 5.45 20.26
C VAL A 473 -17.76 6.57 19.27
N ALA A 474 -17.25 7.71 19.79
CA ALA A 474 -17.22 8.98 19.09
C ALA A 474 -16.45 8.95 17.77
N GLY A 475 -15.40 8.15 17.69
CA GLY A 475 -14.53 8.07 16.52
C GLY A 475 -14.73 6.84 15.64
N LYS A 476 -15.73 6.01 15.87
CA LYS A 476 -16.03 4.78 15.11
C LYS A 476 -15.06 3.62 15.37
N PRO A 477 -15.53 2.49 15.94
CA PRO A 477 -14.68 1.32 16.16
C PRO A 477 -14.30 0.68 14.83
N ASN A 478 -13.02 0.49 14.58
CA ASN A 478 -12.52 -0.12 13.34
C ASN A 478 -11.57 -1.31 13.55
N ALA A 479 -11.31 -1.70 14.81
CA ALA A 479 -10.73 -2.98 15.18
C ALA A 479 -11.30 -3.45 16.50
N VAL A 480 -11.39 -4.77 16.68
CA VAL A 480 -11.80 -5.42 17.93
C VAL A 480 -10.91 -6.61 18.24
N GLY A 481 -10.72 -6.91 19.53
CA GLY A 481 -9.94 -8.05 19.99
C GLY A 481 -10.37 -8.51 21.39
N ASN A 482 -9.97 -9.74 21.76
CA ASN A 482 -10.19 -10.34 23.05
C ASN A 482 -8.89 -10.29 23.86
N ASP A 483 -8.88 -9.71 25.06
CA ASP A 483 -7.67 -9.66 25.91
C ASP A 483 -7.38 -10.95 26.69
N GLY A 484 -8.16 -12.00 26.44
CA GLY A 484 -8.04 -13.30 27.11
C GLY A 484 -8.64 -13.32 28.54
N SER A 485 -9.09 -12.20 29.07
CA SER A 485 -9.64 -12.07 30.44
C SER A 485 -11.14 -11.74 30.43
N GLY A 486 -11.82 -11.86 29.29
CA GLY A 486 -13.22 -11.55 29.13
C GLY A 486 -13.48 -10.06 28.90
N ASN A 487 -12.49 -9.29 28.50
CA ASN A 487 -12.67 -7.92 28.08
C ASN A 487 -12.56 -7.81 26.56
N LEU A 488 -13.39 -6.93 26.03
CA LEU A 488 -13.31 -6.50 24.65
C LEU A 488 -12.33 -5.32 24.53
N LEU A 489 -11.31 -5.48 23.70
CA LEU A 489 -10.48 -4.38 23.24
C LEU A 489 -11.08 -3.84 21.95
N PHE A 490 -11.13 -2.52 21.79
CA PHE A 490 -11.51 -1.92 20.52
C PHE A 490 -10.74 -0.64 20.24
N LEU A 491 -10.40 -0.47 18.97
CA LEU A 491 -9.67 0.70 18.49
C LEU A 491 -10.66 1.70 17.88
N ASP A 492 -10.57 2.93 18.32
CA ASP A 492 -11.18 4.10 17.71
C ASP A 492 -10.11 4.78 16.83
N GLY A 493 -10.10 4.45 15.54
CA GLY A 493 -9.10 5.01 14.62
C GLY A 493 -9.26 6.52 14.39
N GLY A 494 -10.47 7.06 14.47
CA GLY A 494 -10.72 8.50 14.33
C GLY A 494 -10.34 9.30 15.58
N GLY A 495 -10.48 8.68 16.76
CA GLY A 495 -10.07 9.26 18.04
C GLY A 495 -8.65 8.89 18.45
N GLN A 496 -7.95 8.04 17.68
CA GLN A 496 -6.59 7.57 17.96
C GLN A 496 -6.44 6.93 19.36
N LYS A 497 -7.47 6.17 19.78
CA LYS A 497 -7.55 5.58 21.13
C LYS A 497 -7.85 4.10 21.10
N LEU A 498 -7.19 3.38 21.99
CA LEU A 498 -7.51 1.98 22.29
C LEU A 498 -8.28 1.90 23.60
N TYR A 499 -9.42 1.27 23.56
CA TYR A 499 -10.29 1.07 24.72
C TYR A 499 -10.32 -0.39 25.16
N ARG A 500 -10.56 -0.58 26.46
CA ARG A 500 -10.95 -1.86 27.06
C ARG A 500 -12.34 -1.72 27.67
N LEU A 501 -13.23 -2.64 27.31
CA LEU A 501 -14.59 -2.74 27.82
C LEU A 501 -14.80 -4.11 28.47
N ASN A 502 -15.07 -4.14 29.76
CA ASN A 502 -15.40 -5.39 30.43
C ASN A 502 -16.80 -5.88 29.99
N THR A 503 -16.87 -7.10 29.46
CA THR A 503 -18.12 -7.61 28.85
C THR A 503 -19.20 -7.98 29.85
N ARG A 504 -18.88 -8.06 31.17
CA ARG A 504 -19.83 -8.45 32.24
C ARG A 504 -20.40 -7.27 32.97
N ASN A 505 -19.59 -6.26 33.28
CA ASN A 505 -20.01 -5.10 34.09
C ASN A 505 -20.01 -3.77 33.32
N MET A 506 -19.67 -3.81 32.01
CA MET A 506 -19.62 -2.65 31.10
C MET A 506 -18.66 -1.54 31.56
N ALA A 507 -17.66 -1.86 32.40
CA ALA A 507 -16.64 -0.91 32.77
C ALA A 507 -15.73 -0.62 31.56
N LEU A 508 -15.70 0.66 31.15
CA LEU A 508 -14.90 1.17 30.05
C LEU A 508 -13.66 1.89 30.57
N SER A 509 -12.50 1.59 30.01
CA SER A 509 -11.26 2.32 30.27
C SER A 509 -10.48 2.56 28.97
N VAL A 510 -9.66 3.61 28.95
CA VAL A 510 -8.70 3.87 27.86
C VAL A 510 -7.40 3.14 28.20
N VAL A 511 -6.94 2.30 27.28
CA VAL A 511 -5.65 1.59 27.40
C VAL A 511 -4.51 2.48 26.95
N ALA A 512 -4.67 3.12 25.80
CA ALA A 512 -3.69 4.05 25.23
C ALA A 512 -4.40 5.10 24.36
N GLU A 513 -3.78 6.28 24.25
CA GLU A 513 -4.22 7.37 23.40
C GLU A 513 -3.02 7.98 22.66
N ASP A 514 -3.28 8.91 21.76
CA ASP A 514 -2.29 9.49 20.83
C ASP A 514 -1.61 8.40 19.99
N LEU A 515 -2.38 7.36 19.64
CA LEU A 515 -1.88 6.26 18.82
C LEU A 515 -1.69 6.75 17.37
N PRO A 516 -0.57 6.42 16.71
CA PRO A 516 -0.35 6.76 15.30
C PRO A 516 -1.17 5.84 14.37
N VAL A 517 -2.49 5.92 14.49
CA VAL A 517 -3.45 5.08 13.76
C VAL A 517 -4.48 5.93 13.03
N GLY A 518 -5.17 5.35 12.03
CA GLY A 518 -6.21 6.02 11.25
C GLY A 518 -5.72 6.41 9.86
N TYR A 519 -6.46 6.03 8.80
CA TYR A 519 -6.12 6.42 7.42
C TYR A 519 -6.65 7.82 7.13
N SER A 520 -5.84 8.68 6.50
CA SER A 520 -6.29 9.99 6.07
C SER A 520 -7.27 9.92 4.89
N THR A 521 -7.10 8.96 3.97
CA THR A 521 -8.06 8.60 2.90
C THR A 521 -7.61 7.32 2.20
N LEU A 522 -8.48 6.30 2.12
CA LEU A 522 -8.36 5.24 1.11
C LEU A 522 -9.50 5.43 0.12
N GLY A 523 -9.18 5.46 -1.18
CA GLY A 523 -10.05 5.84 -2.26
C GLY A 523 -11.48 5.31 -2.16
N GLY A 524 -12.44 6.21 -1.94
CA GLY A 524 -13.86 5.94 -1.91
C GLY A 524 -14.43 5.43 -0.57
N TYR A 525 -13.60 5.19 0.44
CA TYR A 525 -14.05 4.88 1.80
C TYR A 525 -13.68 6.02 2.75
N PRO A 526 -14.59 6.45 3.62
CA PRO A 526 -14.25 7.36 4.70
C PRO A 526 -13.10 6.77 5.55
N PRO A 527 -12.13 7.57 5.99
CA PRO A 527 -10.95 7.08 6.72
C PRO A 527 -11.28 6.23 7.94
N THR A 528 -12.43 6.49 8.56
CA THR A 528 -12.91 5.81 9.75
C THR A 528 -13.71 4.54 9.47
N GLU A 529 -13.97 4.18 8.20
CA GLU A 529 -14.77 3.01 7.83
C GLU A 529 -13.93 1.83 7.34
N PHE A 530 -12.61 1.95 7.39
CA PHE A 530 -11.70 0.86 7.01
C PHE A 530 -11.23 0.09 8.26
N PRO A 531 -11.09 -1.26 8.18
CA PRO A 531 -10.53 -2.02 9.29
C PRO A 531 -9.10 -1.58 9.58
N TRP A 532 -8.76 -1.42 10.87
CA TRP A 532 -7.38 -1.14 11.26
C TRP A 532 -6.67 -2.42 11.68
N PRO A 533 -5.44 -2.69 11.22
CA PRO A 533 -4.72 -3.89 11.60
C PRO A 533 -4.39 -3.90 13.10
N MET A 534 -5.03 -4.81 13.82
CA MET A 534 -4.81 -5.08 15.23
C MET A 534 -4.87 -6.58 15.48
N ALA A 535 -3.96 -7.11 16.27
CA ALA A 535 -4.01 -8.48 16.78
C ALA A 535 -3.72 -8.51 18.27
N VAL A 536 -4.31 -9.47 18.97
CA VAL A 536 -4.08 -9.70 20.39
C VAL A 536 -3.48 -11.09 20.58
N GLY A 537 -2.30 -11.16 21.21
CA GLY A 537 -1.61 -12.41 21.51
C GLY A 537 -2.22 -13.17 22.68
N SER A 538 -1.88 -14.44 22.80
CA SER A 538 -2.34 -15.31 23.92
C SER A 538 -1.89 -14.83 25.31
N THR A 539 -0.82 -14.04 25.36
CA THR A 539 -0.31 -13.38 26.58
C THR A 539 -1.06 -12.11 26.93
N GLY A 540 -1.90 -11.61 26.01
CA GLY A 540 -2.60 -10.33 26.11
C GLY A 540 -1.81 -9.14 25.54
N ASP A 541 -0.69 -9.39 24.89
CA ASP A 541 0.04 -8.37 24.13
C ASP A 541 -0.79 -7.89 22.94
N ILE A 542 -0.76 -6.59 22.66
CA ILE A 542 -1.57 -5.97 21.59
C ILE A 542 -0.63 -5.44 20.51
N TYR A 543 -0.81 -5.92 19.29
CA TYR A 543 -0.03 -5.56 18.12
C TYR A 543 -0.86 -4.61 17.24
N LEU A 544 -0.28 -3.46 16.89
CA LEU A 544 -0.94 -2.44 16.09
C LEU A 544 -0.04 -1.98 14.95
N ALA A 545 -0.61 -1.87 13.76
CA ALA A 545 0.04 -1.17 12.65
C ALA A 545 0.05 0.34 12.93
N THR A 546 1.05 1.06 12.41
CA THR A 546 1.12 2.54 12.47
C THR A 546 0.74 3.17 11.13
N LEU A 547 0.43 4.47 11.13
CA LEU A 547 0.13 5.26 9.93
C LEU A 547 1.26 5.19 8.89
N ASN A 548 2.51 5.19 9.34
CA ASN A 548 3.69 5.15 8.49
C ASN A 548 4.18 3.73 8.23
N ARG A 549 3.32 2.73 8.52
CA ARG A 549 3.49 1.32 8.19
C ARG A 549 4.56 0.56 8.97
N GLY A 550 4.98 1.12 10.11
CA GLY A 550 5.64 0.38 11.15
C GLY A 550 4.64 -0.46 11.98
N MET A 551 5.13 -1.03 13.04
CA MET A 551 4.34 -1.79 14.00
C MET A 551 4.76 -1.47 15.43
N ILE A 552 3.78 -1.28 16.28
CA ILE A 552 3.98 -1.17 17.73
C ILE A 552 3.38 -2.36 18.45
N ILE A 553 3.89 -2.64 19.62
CA ILE A 553 3.34 -3.60 20.58
C ILE A 553 3.06 -2.88 21.91
N LEU A 554 1.85 -3.05 22.42
CA LEU A 554 1.55 -2.79 23.81
C LEU A 554 1.74 -4.13 24.56
N GLN A 555 2.91 -4.29 25.17
CA GLN A 555 3.28 -5.50 25.86
C GLN A 555 2.68 -5.52 27.25
N LYS A 556 2.03 -6.63 27.61
CA LYS A 556 1.47 -6.82 28.93
C LYS A 556 2.60 -7.14 29.93
N LYS A 557 2.62 -6.45 31.06
CA LYS A 557 3.63 -6.60 32.12
C LYS A 557 3.40 -7.86 32.96
#